data_f786841d74ed610c3af8c8cc24b957af
#
_entry.id   f786841d74ed610c3af8c8cc24b957af
#
_cell.length_a   1.000
_cell.length_b   1.000
_cell.length_c   1.000
_cell.angle_alpha   90.00
_cell.angle_beta   90.00
_cell.angle_gamma   90.00
#
_symmetry.space_group_name_H-M   'P 1'
#
loop_
_entity.id
_entity.type
_entity.pdbx_description
1 polymer ?
#
loop_
_entity_poly.entity_id
_entity_poly.type
_entity_poly.pdbx_seq_one_letter_code
_entity_poly.pdbx_strand_id
1 'polypeptide(L)'
;MMNDIKEYLKWYKETNIFKDDYVLFGTFFKAYSESTIDRWFTTALKGLDNQLPDGQTYPRIVIYELRHSNASMLVNHGASIMVIAQRLGHADSNEVYNRYGHLYPSTQKEIVKYL
;
A
#
# COMPACT_ATOMS: atom_id res chain seq x y z
N MET A 1 10.75 -10.33 6.03
CA MET A 1 9.60 -9.80 5.23
C MET A 1 10.01 -8.97 4.02
N MET A 2 10.82 -7.92 4.17
CA MET A 2 11.24 -7.11 2.99
C MET A 2 12.22 -7.84 2.06
N ASN A 3 13.04 -8.76 2.58
CA ASN A 3 13.91 -9.61 1.78
C ASN A 3 13.13 -10.66 1.01
N ASP A 4 12.09 -11.25 1.62
CA ASP A 4 11.26 -12.29 1.01
C ASP A 4 10.51 -11.76 -0.23
N ILE A 5 10.03 -10.50 -0.17
CA ILE A 5 9.38 -9.85 -1.32
C ILE A 5 10.39 -9.59 -2.44
N LYS A 6 11.61 -9.15 -2.11
CA LYS A 6 12.67 -8.92 -3.11
C LYS A 6 13.08 -10.22 -3.78
N GLU A 7 13.25 -11.28 -2.99
CA GLU A 7 13.58 -12.61 -3.51
C GLU A 7 12.47 -13.16 -4.38
N TYR A 8 11.19 -13.00 -3.94
CA TYR A 8 10.03 -13.38 -4.73
C TYR A 8 9.97 -12.61 -6.06
N LEU A 9 10.17 -11.30 -6.05
CA LEU A 9 10.16 -10.48 -7.27
C LEU A 9 11.32 -10.84 -8.21
N LYS A 10 12.48 -11.18 -7.67
CA LYS A 10 13.61 -11.65 -8.45
C LYS A 10 13.28 -12.99 -9.11
N TRP A 11 12.84 -13.96 -8.33
CA TRP A 11 12.39 -15.25 -8.83
C TRP A 11 11.30 -15.12 -9.89
N TYR A 12 10.30 -14.26 -9.63
CA TYR A 12 9.19 -14.00 -10.55
C TYR A 12 9.67 -13.43 -11.89
N LYS A 13 10.62 -12.48 -11.87
CA LYS A 13 11.22 -11.93 -13.10
C LYS A 13 12.03 -12.96 -13.88
N GLU A 14 12.74 -13.84 -13.18
CA GLU A 14 13.56 -14.88 -13.79
C GLU A 14 12.75 -16.04 -14.38
N THR A 15 11.61 -16.35 -13.76
CA THR A 15 10.74 -17.47 -14.15
C THR A 15 9.51 -17.06 -14.94
N ASN A 16 9.24 -15.75 -15.07
CA ASN A 16 8.05 -15.26 -15.71
C ASN A 16 8.06 -15.51 -17.22
N ILE A 17 7.16 -16.39 -17.66
CA ILE A 17 6.90 -16.71 -19.06
C ILE A 17 6.04 -15.61 -19.71
N PHE A 18 5.47 -14.70 -18.91
CA PHE A 18 4.67 -13.58 -19.39
C PHE A 18 5.58 -12.44 -19.83
N LYS A 19 5.48 -12.09 -21.07
CA LYS A 19 6.16 -10.92 -21.65
C LYS A 19 5.48 -9.60 -21.33
N ASP A 20 4.37 -9.65 -20.61
CA ASP A 20 3.51 -8.51 -20.34
C ASP A 20 3.58 -8.08 -18.86
N ASP A 21 3.29 -6.82 -18.61
CA ASP A 21 3.49 -6.00 -17.42
C ASP A 21 2.82 -6.46 -16.10
N TYR A 22 2.47 -7.72 -15.94
CA TYR A 22 1.88 -8.21 -14.69
C TYR A 22 2.93 -8.43 -13.61
N VAL A 23 3.03 -7.50 -12.68
CA VAL A 23 4.01 -7.55 -11.60
C VAL A 23 3.59 -8.47 -10.46
N LEU A 24 2.30 -8.84 -10.32
CA LEU A 24 1.80 -9.55 -9.14
C LEU A 24 0.75 -10.60 -9.48
N PHE A 25 0.98 -11.80 -8.96
CA PHE A 25 0.01 -12.87 -8.75
C PHE A 25 -0.82 -13.30 -9.98
N GLY A 26 -0.39 -14.34 -10.61
CA GLY A 26 -1.12 -14.96 -11.71
C GLY A 26 -0.88 -16.45 -11.81
N THR A 27 -1.67 -17.11 -12.63
CA THR A 27 -1.38 -18.44 -13.18
C THR A 27 -0.56 -18.27 -14.47
N PHE A 28 -0.10 -19.38 -15.06
CA PHE A 28 0.65 -19.38 -16.32
C PHE A 28 -0.03 -18.66 -17.50
N PHE A 29 -1.31 -18.33 -17.39
CA PHE A 29 -2.09 -17.79 -18.51
C PHE A 29 -2.86 -16.51 -18.18
N LYS A 30 -2.94 -16.10 -16.91
CA LYS A 30 -3.88 -15.05 -16.53
C LYS A 30 -3.56 -14.51 -15.14
N ALA A 31 -3.66 -13.19 -14.94
CA ALA A 31 -3.64 -12.58 -13.63
C ALA A 31 -4.80 -13.09 -12.76
N TYR A 32 -4.57 -13.19 -11.44
CA TYR A 32 -5.66 -13.50 -10.53
C TYR A 32 -6.69 -12.37 -10.51
N SER A 33 -7.95 -12.73 -10.31
CA SER A 33 -9.00 -11.72 -10.15
C SER A 33 -8.84 -10.99 -8.81
N GLU A 34 -9.28 -9.74 -8.77
CA GLU A 34 -9.32 -8.92 -7.56
C GLU A 34 -10.01 -9.66 -6.41
N SER A 35 -11.17 -10.27 -6.68
CA SER A 35 -11.92 -11.04 -5.68
C SER A 35 -11.16 -12.24 -5.12
N THR A 36 -10.27 -12.84 -5.88
CA THR A 36 -9.41 -13.93 -5.40
C THR A 36 -8.38 -13.40 -4.42
N ILE A 37 -7.76 -12.29 -4.75
CA ILE A 37 -6.74 -11.65 -3.91
C ILE A 37 -7.38 -11.14 -2.62
N ASP A 38 -8.53 -10.48 -2.68
CA ASP A 38 -9.28 -10.00 -1.51
C ASP A 38 -9.68 -11.14 -0.58
N ARG A 39 -10.13 -12.26 -1.15
CA ARG A 39 -10.46 -13.45 -0.36
C ARG A 39 -9.25 -14.00 0.38
N TRP A 40 -8.11 -14.09 -0.28
CA TRP A 40 -6.87 -14.55 0.37
C TRP A 40 -6.41 -13.60 1.46
N PHE A 41 -6.46 -12.31 1.20
CA PHE A 41 -6.12 -11.29 2.18
C PHE A 41 -7.02 -11.36 3.42
N THR A 42 -8.33 -11.44 3.20
CA THR A 42 -9.32 -11.60 4.29
C THR A 42 -9.10 -12.89 5.08
N THR A 43 -8.76 -13.97 4.40
CA THR A 43 -8.47 -15.27 5.06
C THR A 43 -7.21 -15.18 5.90
N ALA A 44 -6.17 -14.51 5.40
CA ALA A 44 -4.94 -14.28 6.16
C ALA A 44 -5.19 -13.43 7.40
N LEU A 45 -5.97 -12.35 7.30
CA LEU A 45 -6.35 -11.51 8.45
C LEU A 45 -7.12 -12.31 9.51
N LYS A 46 -8.06 -13.15 9.09
CA LYS A 46 -8.79 -14.04 10.01
C LYS A 46 -7.86 -15.04 10.71
N GLY A 47 -6.84 -15.54 10.00
CA GLY A 47 -5.84 -16.43 10.59
C GLY A 47 -5.01 -15.75 11.68
N LEU A 48 -4.80 -14.43 11.60
CA LEU A 48 -4.09 -13.68 12.63
C LEU A 48 -4.91 -13.53 13.93
N ASP A 49 -6.24 -13.60 13.87
CA ASP A 49 -7.08 -13.51 15.07
C ASP A 49 -6.73 -14.59 16.10
N ASN A 50 -6.27 -15.76 15.66
CA ASN A 50 -5.84 -16.84 16.54
C ASN A 50 -4.61 -16.47 17.41
N GLN A 51 -3.94 -15.37 17.12
CA GLN A 51 -2.81 -14.86 17.91
C GLN A 51 -3.24 -13.85 18.98
N LEU A 52 -4.52 -13.50 18.99
CA LEU A 52 -5.10 -12.57 19.96
C LEU A 52 -5.78 -13.34 21.12
N PRO A 53 -5.94 -12.70 22.30
CA PRO A 53 -6.75 -13.24 23.38
C PRO A 53 -8.18 -13.55 22.93
N ASP A 54 -8.81 -14.51 23.60
CA ASP A 54 -10.17 -14.96 23.30
C ASP A 54 -11.15 -13.78 23.16
N GLY A 55 -11.92 -13.81 22.08
CA GLY A 55 -12.93 -12.80 21.78
C GLY A 55 -12.41 -11.50 21.15
N GLN A 56 -11.10 -11.40 20.91
CA GLN A 56 -10.52 -10.25 20.18
C GLN A 56 -10.28 -10.61 18.72
N THR A 57 -10.41 -9.62 17.86
CA THR A 57 -10.11 -9.73 16.43
C THR A 57 -9.33 -8.51 15.96
N TYR A 58 -8.49 -8.69 14.97
CA TYR A 58 -7.86 -7.57 14.27
C TYR A 58 -8.91 -6.75 13.50
N PRO A 59 -8.74 -5.42 13.35
CA PRO A 59 -9.57 -4.61 12.49
C PRO A 59 -9.64 -5.20 11.08
N ARG A 60 -10.85 -5.27 10.52
CA ARG A 60 -11.03 -5.70 9.13
C ARG A 60 -10.73 -4.53 8.21
N ILE A 61 -9.67 -4.67 7.47
CA ILE A 61 -9.23 -3.71 6.45
C ILE A 61 -9.33 -4.35 5.08
N VAL A 62 -9.49 -3.56 4.05
CA VAL A 62 -9.40 -4.00 2.66
C VAL A 62 -8.01 -3.68 2.10
N ILE A 63 -7.59 -4.44 1.07
CA ILE A 63 -6.25 -4.26 0.47
C ILE A 63 -5.99 -2.81 0.06
N TYR A 64 -7.01 -2.12 -0.44
CA TYR A 64 -6.89 -0.72 -0.85
C TYR A 64 -6.52 0.22 0.31
N GLU A 65 -6.89 -0.10 1.55
CA GLU A 65 -6.52 0.70 2.73
C GLU A 65 -5.02 0.64 3.03
N LEU A 66 -4.32 -0.40 2.59
CA LEU A 66 -2.86 -0.46 2.67
C LEU A 66 -2.21 0.66 1.86
N ARG A 67 -2.82 1.05 0.74
CA ARG A 67 -2.38 2.18 -0.06
C ARG A 67 -2.54 3.50 0.70
N HIS A 68 -3.66 3.70 1.39
CA HIS A 68 -3.89 4.87 2.23
C HIS A 68 -2.91 4.92 3.41
N SER A 69 -2.69 3.78 4.07
CA SER A 69 -1.71 3.67 5.15
C SER A 69 -0.30 4.02 4.70
N ASN A 70 0.12 3.54 3.51
CA ASN A 70 1.42 3.87 2.94
C ASN A 70 1.53 5.38 2.63
N ALA A 71 0.50 5.98 2.03
CA ALA A 71 0.50 7.41 1.75
C ALA A 71 0.60 8.24 3.04
N SER A 72 -0.21 7.92 4.05
CA SER A 72 -0.20 8.61 5.35
C SER A 72 1.16 8.48 6.05
N MET A 73 1.77 7.31 6.00
CA MET A 73 3.12 7.10 6.53
C MET A 73 4.15 7.98 5.82
N LEU A 74 4.09 8.08 4.50
CA LEU A 74 5.00 8.92 3.72
C LEU A 74 4.83 10.41 4.05
N VAL A 75 3.57 10.88 4.21
CA VAL A 75 3.29 12.26 4.67
C VAL A 75 3.93 12.51 6.03
N ASN A 76 3.74 11.61 6.99
CA ASN A 76 4.30 11.73 8.32
C ASN A 76 5.84 11.74 8.35
N HIS A 77 6.47 11.15 7.34
CA HIS A 77 7.93 11.18 7.14
C HIS A 77 8.38 12.37 6.28
N GLY A 78 7.50 13.32 5.98
CA GLY A 78 7.84 14.56 5.27
C GLY A 78 8.01 14.39 3.76
N ALA A 79 7.55 13.30 3.16
CA ALA A 79 7.57 13.13 1.71
C ALA A 79 6.69 14.19 1.04
N SER A 80 7.16 14.76 -0.07
CA SER A 80 6.36 15.72 -0.82
C SER A 80 5.17 15.05 -1.53
N ILE A 81 4.12 15.83 -1.76
CA ILE A 81 2.92 15.37 -2.49
C ILE A 81 3.27 14.79 -3.85
N MET A 82 4.22 15.40 -4.57
CA MET A 82 4.66 14.92 -5.88
C MET A 82 5.30 13.52 -5.81
N VAL A 83 6.14 13.27 -4.81
CA VAL A 83 6.76 11.97 -4.59
C VAL A 83 5.71 10.92 -4.25
N ILE A 84 4.72 11.27 -3.45
CA ILE A 84 3.62 10.37 -3.09
C ILE A 84 2.76 10.07 -4.33
N ALA A 85 2.40 11.08 -5.11
CA ALA A 85 1.63 10.90 -6.34
C ALA A 85 2.34 9.95 -7.32
N GLN A 86 3.62 10.19 -7.58
CA GLN A 86 4.43 9.33 -8.44
C GLN A 86 4.49 7.89 -7.92
N ARG A 87 4.72 7.70 -6.62
CA ARG A 87 4.78 6.37 -6.01
C ARG A 87 3.46 5.62 -6.07
N LEU A 88 2.34 6.34 -5.96
CA LEU A 88 1.01 5.77 -6.03
C LEU A 88 0.50 5.61 -7.48
N GLY A 89 1.28 6.05 -8.48
CA GLY A 89 0.87 5.98 -9.88
C GLY A 89 -0.27 6.95 -10.24
N HIS A 90 -0.44 8.04 -9.48
CA HIS A 90 -1.37 9.09 -9.81
C HIS A 90 -0.77 10.03 -10.87
N ALA A 91 -1.52 10.27 -11.95
CA ALA A 91 -1.11 11.22 -13.00
C ALA A 91 -1.18 12.67 -12.51
N ASP A 92 -2.02 12.97 -11.51
CA ASP A 92 -2.24 14.29 -10.95
C ASP A 92 -1.96 14.31 -9.44
N SER A 93 -1.09 15.22 -9.03
CA SER A 93 -0.78 15.46 -7.61
C SER A 93 -1.95 16.09 -6.85
N ASN A 94 -2.90 16.73 -7.54
CA ASN A 94 -4.08 17.34 -6.91
C ASN A 94 -4.97 16.30 -6.22
N GLU A 95 -5.09 15.11 -6.79
CA GLU A 95 -5.86 14.03 -6.15
C GLU A 95 -5.22 13.63 -4.82
N VAL A 96 -3.90 13.53 -4.78
CA VAL A 96 -3.13 13.22 -3.55
C VAL A 96 -3.26 14.38 -2.55
N TYR A 97 -3.18 15.61 -3.00
CA TYR A 97 -3.36 16.78 -2.15
C TYR A 97 -4.76 16.82 -1.51
N ASN A 98 -5.80 16.64 -2.29
CA ASN A 98 -7.17 16.65 -1.80
C ASN A 98 -7.43 15.57 -0.75
N ARG A 99 -6.78 14.42 -0.90
CA ARG A 99 -6.98 13.26 -0.03
C ARG A 99 -6.10 13.29 1.22
N TYR A 100 -4.85 13.72 1.11
CA TYR A 100 -3.84 13.63 2.16
C TYR A 100 -3.29 14.98 2.61
N GLY A 101 -3.63 16.07 1.95
CA GLY A 101 -3.11 17.42 2.24
C GLY A 101 -3.36 17.87 3.68
N HIS A 102 -4.47 17.43 4.26
CA HIS A 102 -4.82 17.74 5.67
C HIS A 102 -3.87 17.08 6.69
N LEU A 103 -3.10 16.08 6.29
CA LEU A 103 -2.12 15.40 7.15
C LEU A 103 -0.80 16.16 7.23
N TYR A 104 -0.55 17.10 6.32
CA TYR A 104 0.65 17.94 6.40
C TYR A 104 0.51 18.95 7.52
N PRO A 105 1.58 19.20 8.31
CA PRO A 105 1.60 20.27 9.29
C PRO A 105 1.24 21.59 8.60
N SER A 106 0.34 22.37 9.18
CA SER A 106 0.02 23.68 8.60
C SER A 106 1.27 24.54 8.61
N THR A 107 1.76 24.90 7.43
CA THR A 107 2.94 25.76 7.25
C THR A 107 2.82 27.09 8.01
N GLN A 108 1.60 27.56 8.26
CA GLN A 108 1.33 28.74 9.07
C GLN A 108 1.79 28.61 10.53
N LYS A 109 1.66 27.44 11.15
CA LYS A 109 2.14 27.21 12.53
C LYS A 109 3.66 27.17 12.63
N GLU A 110 4.33 26.76 11.56
CA GLU A 110 5.79 26.77 11.52
C GLU A 110 6.36 28.15 11.26
N ILE A 111 5.72 28.95 10.39
CA ILE A 111 6.14 30.31 10.07
C ILE A 111 6.07 31.22 11.32
N VAL A 112 5.04 31.05 12.15
CA VAL A 112 4.88 31.82 13.39
C VAL A 112 6.04 31.58 14.39
N LYS A 113 6.74 30.47 14.33
CA LYS A 113 7.93 30.24 15.19
C LYS A 113 9.16 31.03 14.76
N TYR A 114 9.17 31.58 13.54
CA TYR A 114 10.27 32.37 13.00
C TYR A 114 9.97 33.88 12.95
N LEU A 115 8.79 34.27 13.37
CA LEU A 115 8.37 35.67 13.50
C LEU A 115 8.46 36.11 14.99
#